data_b668ded0a8ad5ea306ceea10596da939
#
_entry.id   b668ded0a8ad5ea306ceea10596da939
#
_cell.length_a   1.000
_cell.length_b   1.000
_cell.length_c   1.000
_cell.angle_alpha   90.00
_cell.angle_beta   90.00
_cell.angle_gamma   90.00
#
_symmetry.space_group_name_H-M   'P 1'
#
loop_
_entity.id
_entity.type
_entity.pdbx_description
1 polymer ?
#
loop_
_entity_poly.entity_id
_entity_poly.type
_entity_poly.pdbx_seq_one_letter_code
_entity_poly.pdbx_strand_id
1 'polypeptide(L)'
;MKKVLSMLLAVVMVLALAAPCFAAEADRTLRVEAIYTSEWFNPLVYGSTDKAVMHALFDTLTKFDNDGNVIPGLAKSWEKDGDKVTFHLNEAYFTDGNRVKASDVVFSFNTILQDSQLKYNMTMWAAGCEAVDDETVVFTLANTYCRYENFLAELLYVVEEEGYDPDTDWASQPPVGSGPYIFEGQDNARTVKLTANPNYWNGEPAIKNVEVVACIDDATALIALQTGELDVASQIGKAAYAQTATMDGVTGVSFNGWQNSGLFDFVDDVNFRQAVFHAINRDTLVAICLDGNGAPCQDLFAAKVSGKYAGAVSFTGYDLDLAKEEIAKSEADLSRVYTIEVYDADSAAAAQCIQADLAVIGIQTEIVEEEIGTWYDNLMAGNMDFSIVAMGTDMVGTEDMLSIYDPDAGYPLPVSDELVQMVKNAPTIADDDERYAEVVKTIELAVEEAAWVPLFDAPMYYAYNSSLKGTVDVTAATCVMYVGDMSFAD
;
A
#
# COMPACT_ATOMS: atom_id res chain seq x y z
N MET A 1 -14.97 48.51 51.43
CA MET A 1 -15.67 48.32 50.14
C MET A 1 -14.72 48.26 48.92
N LYS A 2 -13.76 49.17 48.74
CA LYS A 2 -12.84 49.16 47.58
C LYS A 2 -11.94 47.91 47.49
N LYS A 3 -11.50 47.34 48.63
CA LYS A 3 -10.64 46.10 48.63
C LYS A 3 -11.43 44.83 48.36
N VAL A 4 -12.72 44.78 48.67
CA VAL A 4 -13.60 43.62 48.34
C VAL A 4 -13.99 43.63 46.87
N LEU A 5 -14.17 44.82 46.28
CA LEU A 5 -14.51 44.97 44.87
C LEU A 5 -13.30 44.61 43.96
N SER A 6 -12.08 44.93 44.39
CA SER A 6 -10.87 44.54 43.65
C SER A 6 -10.57 43.03 43.72
N MET A 7 -10.93 42.37 44.83
CA MET A 7 -10.79 40.91 44.97
C MET A 7 -11.87 40.15 44.13
N LEU A 8 -13.09 40.68 44.06
CA LEU A 8 -14.14 40.13 43.20
C LEU A 8 -13.79 40.28 41.70
N LEU A 9 -13.19 41.42 41.30
CA LEU A 9 -12.75 41.62 39.90
C LEU A 9 -11.57 40.71 39.54
N ALA A 10 -10.65 40.44 40.47
CA ALA A 10 -9.55 39.49 40.23
C ALA A 10 -10.01 38.05 40.11
N VAL A 11 -11.01 37.64 40.91
CA VAL A 11 -11.61 36.29 40.82
C VAL A 11 -12.41 36.11 39.52
N VAL A 12 -13.10 37.13 39.06
CA VAL A 12 -13.83 37.12 37.79
C VAL A 12 -12.89 37.10 36.58
N MET A 13 -11.71 37.82 36.65
CA MET A 13 -10.70 37.72 35.60
C MET A 13 -9.97 36.37 35.57
N VAL A 14 -9.75 35.71 36.71
CA VAL A 14 -9.15 34.37 36.76
C VAL A 14 -10.13 33.30 36.26
N LEU A 15 -11.44 33.47 36.52
CA LEU A 15 -12.48 32.59 35.98
C LEU A 15 -12.76 32.82 34.48
N ALA A 16 -12.51 34.04 33.97
CA ALA A 16 -12.65 34.35 32.55
C ALA A 16 -11.44 33.87 31.72
N LEU A 17 -10.27 33.64 32.36
CA LEU A 17 -9.08 33.07 31.71
C LEU A 17 -9.03 31.52 31.76
N ALA A 18 -9.89 30.89 32.57
CA ALA A 18 -9.98 29.43 32.65
C ALA A 18 -11.09 28.82 31.76
N ALA A 19 -11.91 29.68 31.12
CA ALA A 19 -13.01 29.21 30.27
C ALA A 19 -12.68 28.94 28.80
N PRO A 20 -11.54 29.31 28.20
CA PRO A 20 -11.28 28.97 26.80
C PRO A 20 -10.61 27.62 26.56
N CYS A 21 -10.17 26.89 27.59
CA CYS A 21 -9.46 25.61 27.36
C CYS A 21 -10.35 24.40 27.07
N PHE A 22 -11.64 24.44 27.39
CA PHE A 22 -12.54 23.32 27.18
C PHE A 22 -13.41 23.41 25.91
N ALA A 23 -13.41 24.53 25.23
CA ALA A 23 -14.17 24.73 23.99
C ALA A 23 -13.27 24.64 22.71
N ALA A 24 -11.97 24.50 22.87
CA ALA A 24 -11.02 24.55 21.75
C ALA A 24 -10.66 23.18 21.17
N GLU A 25 -11.01 22.06 21.83
CA GLU A 25 -10.67 20.72 21.36
C GLU A 25 -11.68 20.14 20.35
N ALA A 26 -12.93 20.54 20.41
CA ALA A 26 -13.98 20.04 19.52
C ALA A 26 -13.87 20.53 18.06
N ASP A 27 -13.04 21.57 17.80
CA ASP A 27 -12.87 22.19 16.47
C ASP A 27 -11.45 22.02 15.89
N ARG A 28 -10.60 21.18 16.52
CA ARG A 28 -9.26 20.93 16.01
C ARG A 28 -9.34 20.13 14.70
N THR A 29 -8.70 20.66 13.65
CA THR A 29 -8.56 19.98 12.37
C THR A 29 -7.40 19.00 12.44
N LEU A 30 -7.62 17.75 12.03
CA LEU A 30 -6.57 16.76 11.78
C LEU A 30 -5.93 17.07 10.43
N ARG A 31 -4.62 17.22 10.41
CA ARG A 31 -3.84 17.42 9.20
C ARG A 31 -2.94 16.25 8.95
N VAL A 32 -3.20 15.56 7.84
CA VAL A 32 -2.49 14.34 7.44
C VAL A 32 -1.78 14.61 6.12
N GLU A 33 -0.50 14.28 6.05
CA GLU A 33 0.21 14.28 4.78
C GLU A 33 -0.24 13.09 3.93
N ALA A 34 -0.62 13.37 2.69
CA ALA A 34 -0.92 12.35 1.70
C ALA A 34 0.34 11.60 1.27
N ILE A 35 0.22 10.30 1.04
CA ILE A 35 1.28 9.49 0.40
C ILE A 35 1.37 9.86 -1.09
N TYR A 36 0.22 10.12 -1.71
CA TYR A 36 0.11 10.57 -3.09
C TYR A 36 -0.73 11.83 -3.19
N THR A 37 -0.35 12.75 -4.08
CA THR A 37 -1.16 13.93 -4.36
C THR A 37 -2.49 13.53 -4.99
N SER A 38 -3.61 13.94 -4.38
CA SER A 38 -4.95 13.62 -4.89
C SER A 38 -5.26 14.43 -6.15
N GLU A 39 -5.45 13.76 -7.27
CA GLU A 39 -5.75 14.39 -8.57
C GLU A 39 -7.09 13.95 -9.14
N TRP A 40 -7.63 12.82 -8.68
CA TRP A 40 -8.84 12.19 -9.19
C TRP A 40 -9.61 11.51 -8.07
N PHE A 41 -10.90 11.79 -7.96
CA PHE A 41 -11.71 11.38 -6.81
C PHE A 41 -12.71 10.26 -7.11
N ASN A 42 -12.66 9.65 -8.30
CA ASN A 42 -13.52 8.51 -8.61
C ASN A 42 -12.80 7.19 -8.30
N PRO A 43 -13.26 6.43 -7.29
CA PRO A 43 -12.61 5.19 -6.87
C PRO A 43 -12.86 4.02 -7.83
N LEU A 44 -13.79 4.15 -8.78
CA LEU A 44 -14.11 3.10 -9.76
C LEU A 44 -13.18 3.14 -10.98
N VAL A 45 -12.40 4.20 -11.11
CA VAL A 45 -11.37 4.35 -12.11
C VAL A 45 -10.06 4.59 -11.38
N TYR A 46 -9.06 3.75 -11.63
CA TYR A 46 -7.77 3.91 -10.97
C TYR A 46 -7.21 5.31 -11.25
N GLY A 47 -6.92 6.04 -10.19
CA GLY A 47 -6.39 7.39 -10.25
C GLY A 47 -5.41 7.63 -9.10
N SER A 48 -4.62 8.68 -9.19
CA SER A 48 -3.61 9.09 -8.21
C SER A 48 -4.22 9.75 -6.96
N THR A 49 -5.30 9.18 -6.42
CA THR A 49 -5.90 9.70 -5.19
C THR A 49 -5.42 8.89 -3.99
N ASP A 50 -5.01 9.60 -2.96
CA ASP A 50 -4.52 9.02 -1.71
C ASP A 50 -5.58 8.14 -1.03
N LYS A 51 -5.17 6.97 -0.54
CA LYS A 51 -6.05 6.00 0.12
C LYS A 51 -6.71 6.56 1.39
N ALA A 52 -6.05 7.49 2.11
CA ALA A 52 -6.66 8.16 3.26
C ALA A 52 -7.90 8.96 2.85
N VAL A 53 -7.85 9.62 1.68
CA VAL A 53 -9.02 10.31 1.11
C VAL A 53 -10.08 9.32 0.66
N MET A 54 -9.68 8.23 -0.03
CA MET A 54 -10.63 7.23 -0.51
C MET A 54 -11.42 6.58 0.64
N HIS A 55 -10.73 6.08 1.68
CA HIS A 55 -11.40 5.50 2.84
C HIS A 55 -12.12 6.51 3.74
N ALA A 56 -11.83 7.80 3.60
CA ALA A 56 -12.61 8.85 4.25
C ALA A 56 -13.96 9.09 3.55
N LEU A 57 -14.01 9.00 2.23
CA LEU A 57 -15.19 9.29 1.42
C LEU A 57 -16.07 8.08 1.13
N PHE A 58 -15.47 6.89 1.01
CA PHE A 58 -16.15 5.68 0.57
C PHE A 58 -15.90 4.53 1.55
N ASP A 59 -16.93 3.74 1.78
CA ASP A 59 -16.79 2.46 2.47
C ASP A 59 -16.49 1.34 1.47
N THR A 60 -15.89 0.30 2.01
CA THR A 60 -15.63 -1.00 1.38
C THR A 60 -16.40 -2.09 2.10
N LEU A 61 -16.61 -3.28 1.50
CA LEU A 61 -17.35 -4.38 2.13
C LEU A 61 -16.64 -4.91 3.38
N THR A 62 -15.32 -4.98 3.32
CA THR A 62 -14.44 -5.38 4.42
C THR A 62 -13.43 -4.26 4.70
N LYS A 63 -12.74 -4.31 5.83
CA LYS A 63 -11.67 -3.37 6.23
C LYS A 63 -10.49 -4.16 6.79
N PHE A 64 -9.36 -3.51 6.99
CA PHE A 64 -8.25 -4.06 7.75
C PHE A 64 -8.24 -3.55 9.19
N ASP A 65 -7.82 -4.39 10.12
CA ASP A 65 -7.37 -3.95 11.44
C ASP A 65 -5.87 -3.58 11.42
N ASN A 66 -5.34 -3.16 12.58
CA ASN A 66 -3.94 -2.73 12.71
C ASN A 66 -2.91 -3.86 12.49
N ASP A 67 -3.35 -5.11 12.61
CA ASP A 67 -2.50 -6.27 12.39
C ASP A 67 -2.57 -6.77 10.94
N GLY A 68 -3.39 -6.10 10.08
CA GLY A 68 -3.63 -6.48 8.69
C GLY A 68 -4.65 -7.60 8.52
N ASN A 69 -5.41 -7.94 9.58
CA ASN A 69 -6.49 -8.90 9.45
C ASN A 69 -7.72 -8.25 8.85
N VAL A 70 -8.44 -9.01 8.03
CA VAL A 70 -9.70 -8.54 7.45
C VAL A 70 -10.81 -8.57 8.50
N ILE A 71 -11.52 -7.46 8.63
CA ILE A 71 -12.65 -7.27 9.55
C ILE A 71 -13.88 -6.75 8.79
N PRO A 72 -15.09 -6.82 9.39
CA PRO A 72 -16.30 -6.25 8.81
C PRO A 72 -16.17 -4.75 8.48
N GLY A 73 -16.67 -4.38 7.28
CA GLY A 73 -16.88 -3.01 6.83
C GLY A 73 -18.37 -2.76 6.58
N LEU A 74 -18.77 -2.37 5.35
CA LEU A 74 -20.19 -2.30 4.96
C LEU A 74 -20.89 -3.65 5.11
N ALA A 75 -20.18 -4.76 4.87
CA ALA A 75 -20.70 -6.07 5.19
C ALA A 75 -20.50 -6.38 6.68
N LYS A 76 -21.59 -6.70 7.36
CA LYS A 76 -21.58 -7.16 8.78
C LYS A 76 -21.10 -8.59 8.93
N SER A 77 -21.25 -9.41 7.89
CA SER A 77 -20.83 -10.82 7.84
C SER A 77 -20.79 -11.32 6.41
N TRP A 78 -20.07 -12.39 6.19
CA TRP A 78 -20.08 -13.14 4.93
C TRP A 78 -19.85 -14.62 5.17
N GLU A 79 -20.35 -15.44 4.23
CA GLU A 79 -20.12 -16.87 4.20
C GLU A 79 -19.79 -17.35 2.79
N LYS A 80 -18.92 -18.34 2.71
CA LYS A 80 -18.50 -18.99 1.46
C LYS A 80 -19.13 -20.37 1.33
N ASP A 81 -19.77 -20.62 0.18
CA ASP A 81 -20.28 -21.94 -0.20
C ASP A 81 -19.83 -22.27 -1.64
N GLY A 82 -18.85 -23.12 -1.74
CA GLY A 82 -18.23 -23.48 -3.02
C GLY A 82 -17.54 -22.27 -3.69
N ASP A 83 -17.99 -21.93 -4.89
CA ASP A 83 -17.54 -20.77 -5.66
C ASP A 83 -18.34 -19.49 -5.38
N LYS A 84 -19.25 -19.50 -4.42
CA LYS A 84 -20.05 -18.33 -4.05
C LYS A 84 -19.69 -17.81 -2.69
N VAL A 85 -19.63 -16.48 -2.59
CA VAL A 85 -19.48 -15.78 -1.33
C VAL A 85 -20.64 -14.81 -1.18
N THR A 86 -21.40 -14.99 -0.11
CA THR A 86 -22.57 -14.17 0.22
C THR A 86 -22.20 -13.16 1.28
N PHE A 87 -22.38 -11.88 1.02
CA PHE A 87 -22.18 -10.79 1.95
C PHE A 87 -23.52 -10.20 2.41
N HIS A 88 -23.65 -9.95 3.71
CA HIS A 88 -24.80 -9.31 4.33
C HIS A 88 -24.43 -7.90 4.75
N LEU A 89 -25.09 -6.90 4.17
CA LEU A 89 -24.78 -5.49 4.40
C LEU A 89 -25.34 -4.98 5.73
N ASN A 90 -24.65 -4.03 6.33
CA ASN A 90 -25.17 -3.18 7.40
C ASN A 90 -26.25 -2.24 6.84
N GLU A 91 -27.09 -1.70 7.73
CA GLU A 91 -27.92 -0.56 7.39
C GLU A 91 -27.04 0.68 7.33
N ALA A 92 -26.74 1.15 6.13
CA ALA A 92 -25.87 2.28 5.85
C ALA A 92 -26.55 3.26 4.88
N TYR A 93 -26.07 4.51 4.90
CA TYR A 93 -26.62 5.58 4.08
C TYR A 93 -25.49 6.34 3.40
N PHE A 94 -25.71 6.74 2.17
CA PHE A 94 -24.87 7.67 1.45
C PHE A 94 -24.94 9.07 2.07
N THR A 95 -23.98 9.92 1.74
CA THR A 95 -23.87 11.28 2.30
C THR A 95 -25.02 12.19 1.87
N ASP A 96 -25.77 11.85 0.84
CA ASP A 96 -26.97 12.53 0.38
C ASP A 96 -28.26 12.05 1.09
N GLY A 97 -28.17 10.95 1.86
CA GLY A 97 -29.25 10.38 2.67
C GLY A 97 -29.94 9.18 2.02
N ASN A 98 -29.56 8.76 0.83
CA ASN A 98 -30.07 7.54 0.21
C ASN A 98 -29.48 6.31 0.91
N ARG A 99 -30.27 5.21 0.96
CA ARG A 99 -29.81 3.97 1.58
C ARG A 99 -28.83 3.23 0.66
N VAL A 100 -27.71 2.77 1.21
CA VAL A 100 -26.79 1.85 0.51
C VAL A 100 -27.47 0.50 0.31
N LYS A 101 -27.45 -0.02 -0.90
CA LYS A 101 -28.07 -1.29 -1.29
C LYS A 101 -27.05 -2.21 -1.95
N ALA A 102 -27.37 -3.49 -1.99
CA ALA A 102 -26.58 -4.49 -2.71
C ALA A 102 -26.45 -4.16 -4.23
N SER A 103 -27.43 -3.45 -4.82
CA SER A 103 -27.32 -2.97 -6.21
C SER A 103 -26.19 -1.99 -6.41
N ASP A 104 -25.87 -1.14 -5.42
CA ASP A 104 -24.74 -0.18 -5.52
C ASP A 104 -23.39 -0.89 -5.51
N VAL A 105 -23.28 -2.00 -4.75
CA VAL A 105 -22.09 -2.87 -4.79
C VAL A 105 -21.93 -3.49 -6.16
N VAL A 106 -23.01 -4.03 -6.73
CA VAL A 106 -23.03 -4.64 -8.06
C VAL A 106 -22.69 -3.60 -9.13
N PHE A 107 -23.25 -2.40 -9.01
CA PHE A 107 -22.95 -1.28 -9.90
C PHE A 107 -21.47 -0.91 -9.84
N SER A 108 -20.90 -0.71 -8.65
CA SER A 108 -19.50 -0.36 -8.44
C SER A 108 -18.56 -1.41 -9.04
N PHE A 109 -18.81 -2.69 -8.75
CA PHE A 109 -18.05 -3.81 -9.32
C PHE A 109 -18.13 -3.84 -10.85
N ASN A 110 -19.32 -3.76 -11.44
CA ASN A 110 -19.51 -3.81 -12.89
C ASN A 110 -18.92 -2.60 -13.60
N THR A 111 -18.89 -1.43 -12.98
CA THR A 111 -18.28 -0.22 -13.54
C THR A 111 -16.76 -0.39 -13.64
N ILE A 112 -16.12 -0.94 -12.61
CA ILE A 112 -14.68 -1.26 -12.65
C ILE A 112 -14.35 -2.22 -13.80
N LEU A 113 -15.22 -3.18 -14.09
CA LEU A 113 -14.99 -4.18 -15.15
C LEU A 113 -15.09 -3.61 -16.58
N GLN A 114 -15.66 -2.42 -16.77
CA GLN A 114 -15.86 -1.86 -18.11
C GLN A 114 -14.58 -1.24 -18.68
N ASP A 115 -13.96 -0.33 -17.96
CA ASP A 115 -12.77 0.38 -18.44
C ASP A 115 -11.96 0.96 -17.27
N SER A 116 -11.43 0.08 -16.42
CA SER A 116 -10.64 0.50 -15.27
C SER A 116 -9.31 -0.26 -15.25
N GLN A 117 -8.26 0.40 -14.81
CA GLN A 117 -6.99 -0.26 -14.52
C GLN A 117 -7.14 -1.32 -13.40
N LEU A 118 -8.18 -1.21 -12.56
CA LEU A 118 -8.53 -2.19 -11.54
C LEU A 118 -9.22 -3.44 -12.10
N LYS A 119 -9.61 -3.46 -13.37
CA LYS A 119 -10.30 -4.60 -14.01
C LYS A 119 -9.54 -5.89 -13.84
N TYR A 120 -8.22 -5.88 -14.05
CA TYR A 120 -7.38 -7.05 -13.87
C TYR A 120 -7.51 -7.60 -12.45
N ASN A 121 -7.33 -6.74 -11.45
CA ASN A 121 -7.42 -7.11 -10.03
C ASN A 121 -8.78 -7.72 -9.69
N MET A 122 -9.88 -7.16 -10.21
CA MET A 122 -11.23 -7.71 -9.98
C MET A 122 -11.44 -9.06 -10.67
N THR A 123 -10.98 -9.23 -11.91
CA THR A 123 -11.15 -10.46 -12.68
C THR A 123 -10.28 -11.62 -12.19
N MET A 124 -9.21 -11.34 -11.45
CA MET A 124 -8.39 -12.39 -10.84
C MET A 124 -9.20 -13.26 -9.86
N TRP A 125 -10.15 -12.67 -9.14
CA TRP A 125 -10.88 -13.39 -8.10
C TRP A 125 -12.39 -13.52 -8.36
N ALA A 126 -13.04 -12.59 -9.08
CA ALA A 126 -14.48 -12.60 -9.28
C ALA A 126 -14.87 -12.83 -10.73
N ALA A 127 -15.71 -13.84 -10.96
CA ALA A 127 -16.38 -14.09 -12.22
C ALA A 127 -17.69 -13.32 -12.38
N GLY A 128 -18.25 -12.82 -11.27
CA GLY A 128 -19.49 -12.04 -11.29
C GLY A 128 -19.94 -11.59 -9.90
N CYS A 129 -20.89 -10.67 -9.89
CA CYS A 129 -21.51 -10.12 -8.69
C CYS A 129 -23.00 -9.91 -8.95
N GLU A 130 -23.87 -10.33 -8.01
CA GLU A 130 -25.33 -10.18 -8.11
C GLU A 130 -25.94 -9.74 -6.78
N ALA A 131 -26.95 -8.88 -6.83
CA ALA A 131 -27.78 -8.52 -5.69
C ALA A 131 -28.95 -9.51 -5.59
N VAL A 132 -29.08 -10.19 -4.44
CA VAL A 132 -30.21 -11.11 -4.17
C VAL A 132 -31.41 -10.32 -3.66
N ASP A 133 -31.15 -9.35 -2.82
CA ASP A 133 -32.09 -8.38 -2.27
C ASP A 133 -31.34 -7.07 -1.93
N ASP A 134 -32.00 -6.12 -1.24
CA ASP A 134 -31.39 -4.82 -0.92
C ASP A 134 -30.19 -4.92 0.05
N GLU A 135 -30.07 -6.01 0.80
CA GLU A 135 -29.04 -6.20 1.85
C GLU A 135 -28.07 -7.36 1.57
N THR A 136 -28.31 -8.13 0.50
CA THR A 136 -27.54 -9.35 0.24
C THR A 136 -26.91 -9.30 -1.15
N VAL A 137 -25.58 -9.37 -1.19
CA VAL A 137 -24.80 -9.43 -2.42
C VAL A 137 -24.04 -10.75 -2.48
N VAL A 138 -24.01 -11.38 -3.66
CA VAL A 138 -23.30 -12.64 -3.91
C VAL A 138 -22.25 -12.43 -4.98
N PHE A 139 -21.02 -12.73 -4.65
CA PHE A 139 -19.94 -12.83 -5.63
C PHE A 139 -19.78 -14.30 -6.06
N THR A 140 -19.60 -14.50 -7.36
CA THR A 140 -19.14 -15.78 -7.89
C THR A 140 -17.65 -15.67 -8.09
N LEU A 141 -16.89 -16.55 -7.43
CA LEU A 141 -15.44 -16.55 -7.51
C LEU A 141 -14.97 -17.07 -8.87
N ALA A 142 -13.95 -16.46 -9.44
CA ALA A 142 -13.28 -16.96 -10.65
C ALA A 142 -12.46 -18.21 -10.35
N ASN A 143 -11.90 -18.28 -9.12
CA ASN A 143 -11.15 -19.40 -8.59
C ASN A 143 -11.74 -19.82 -7.23
N THR A 144 -11.56 -21.07 -6.84
CA THR A 144 -12.04 -21.58 -5.53
C THR A 144 -11.27 -21.00 -4.35
N TYR A 145 -10.05 -20.58 -4.60
CA TYR A 145 -9.25 -19.76 -3.70
C TYR A 145 -9.08 -18.37 -4.28
N CYS A 146 -9.22 -17.39 -3.45
CA CYS A 146 -8.69 -16.04 -3.64
C CYS A 146 -8.78 -15.32 -2.31
N ARG A 147 -7.93 -14.35 -2.12
CA ARG A 147 -7.99 -13.45 -0.95
C ARG A 147 -8.96 -12.31 -1.25
N TYR A 148 -10.18 -12.68 -1.68
CA TYR A 148 -11.21 -11.74 -2.11
C TYR A 148 -11.54 -10.70 -1.02
N GLU A 149 -11.45 -11.10 0.26
CA GLU A 149 -11.69 -10.20 1.38
C GLU A 149 -10.72 -9.00 1.37
N ASN A 150 -9.47 -9.24 0.98
CA ASN A 150 -8.45 -8.20 0.92
C ASN A 150 -8.73 -7.23 -0.23
N PHE A 151 -9.06 -7.75 -1.43
CA PHE A 151 -9.46 -6.90 -2.56
C PHE A 151 -10.71 -6.09 -2.25
N LEU A 152 -11.65 -6.67 -1.50
CA LEU A 152 -12.87 -5.98 -1.07
C LEU A 152 -12.61 -4.95 0.04
N ALA A 153 -11.50 -5.07 0.78
CA ALA A 153 -11.09 -4.09 1.78
C ALA A 153 -10.39 -2.87 1.18
N GLU A 154 -9.80 -3.01 0.00
CA GLU A 154 -8.88 -2.02 -0.54
C GLU A 154 -9.28 -1.42 -1.88
N LEU A 155 -9.88 -2.20 -2.77
CA LEU A 155 -10.06 -1.83 -4.16
C LEU A 155 -11.51 -1.69 -4.59
N LEU A 156 -12.48 -2.28 -3.86
CA LEU A 156 -13.90 -2.15 -4.19
C LEU A 156 -14.58 -1.17 -3.25
N TYR A 157 -14.45 0.11 -3.54
CA TYR A 157 -15.23 1.16 -2.91
C TYR A 157 -16.65 1.18 -3.45
N VAL A 158 -17.62 1.37 -2.57
CA VAL A 158 -19.04 1.41 -2.95
C VAL A 158 -19.47 2.85 -3.17
N VAL A 159 -19.93 3.14 -4.38
CA VAL A 159 -20.52 4.44 -4.75
C VAL A 159 -22.00 4.28 -5.06
N GLU A 160 -22.75 5.35 -4.92
CA GLU A 160 -24.17 5.38 -5.27
C GLU A 160 -24.37 5.23 -6.77
N GLU A 161 -25.23 4.29 -7.20
CA GLU A 161 -25.62 4.13 -8.60
C GLU A 161 -26.49 5.29 -9.09
N GLU A 162 -27.40 5.77 -8.23
CA GLU A 162 -28.33 6.85 -8.58
C GLU A 162 -27.60 8.18 -8.72
N GLY A 163 -27.64 8.74 -9.93
CA GLY A 163 -26.97 10.02 -10.24
C GLY A 163 -25.48 9.89 -10.62
N TYR A 164 -24.93 8.71 -10.67
CA TYR A 164 -23.58 8.53 -11.19
C TYR A 164 -23.53 8.84 -12.69
N ASP A 165 -22.69 9.79 -13.07
CA ASP A 165 -22.44 10.18 -14.46
C ASP A 165 -20.96 10.02 -14.81
N PRO A 166 -20.60 9.05 -15.69
CA PRO A 166 -19.20 8.80 -16.04
C PRO A 166 -18.51 10.00 -16.71
N ASP A 167 -19.26 10.94 -17.27
CA ASP A 167 -18.75 12.15 -17.92
C ASP A 167 -18.45 13.31 -16.93
N THR A 168 -18.68 13.09 -15.62
CA THR A 168 -18.38 14.08 -14.58
C THR A 168 -16.88 14.36 -14.49
N ASP A 169 -16.54 15.63 -14.23
CA ASP A 169 -15.16 16.03 -13.90
C ASP A 169 -14.78 15.56 -12.48
N TRP A 170 -14.33 14.31 -12.38
CA TRP A 170 -13.92 13.69 -11.12
C TRP A 170 -12.64 14.27 -10.52
N ALA A 171 -11.96 15.19 -11.20
CA ALA A 171 -10.86 15.96 -10.62
C ALA A 171 -11.36 17.11 -9.73
N SER A 172 -12.63 17.49 -9.85
CA SER A 172 -13.22 18.58 -9.08
C SER A 172 -14.15 18.13 -7.96
N GLN A 173 -14.73 16.93 -8.08
CA GLN A 173 -15.66 16.38 -7.08
C GLN A 173 -15.67 14.85 -7.11
N PRO A 174 -15.84 14.16 -5.96
CA PRO A 174 -16.04 12.72 -5.91
C PRO A 174 -17.47 12.34 -6.27
N PRO A 175 -17.74 11.08 -6.66
CA PRO A 175 -19.09 10.52 -6.63
C PRO A 175 -19.62 10.46 -5.19
N VAL A 176 -20.94 10.20 -5.04
CA VAL A 176 -21.56 10.08 -3.73
C VAL A 176 -21.10 8.79 -3.05
N GLY A 177 -20.54 8.91 -1.85
CA GLY A 177 -20.04 7.81 -1.04
C GLY A 177 -20.75 7.71 0.32
N SER A 178 -20.47 6.63 1.05
CA SER A 178 -21.07 6.35 2.37
C SER A 178 -20.10 6.51 3.53
N GLY A 179 -18.91 7.00 3.26
CA GLY A 179 -17.78 7.07 4.21
C GLY A 179 -17.99 8.00 5.41
N PRO A 180 -17.03 7.95 6.35
CA PRO A 180 -17.07 8.75 7.58
C PRO A 180 -16.95 10.27 7.37
N TYR A 181 -16.50 10.71 6.19
CA TYR A 181 -16.36 12.14 5.88
C TYR A 181 -17.06 12.51 4.57
N ILE A 182 -17.35 13.80 4.46
CA ILE A 182 -17.91 14.47 3.28
C ILE A 182 -16.86 15.37 2.68
N PHE A 183 -16.70 15.33 1.36
CA PHE A 183 -15.78 16.18 0.62
C PHE A 183 -16.28 17.63 0.57
N GLU A 184 -15.44 18.58 0.99
CA GLU A 184 -15.72 20.01 0.92
C GLU A 184 -15.01 20.72 -0.24
N GLY A 185 -13.99 20.08 -0.79
CA GLY A 185 -13.21 20.62 -1.90
C GLY A 185 -11.73 20.40 -1.76
N GLN A 186 -10.99 20.78 -2.81
CA GLN A 186 -9.54 20.80 -2.86
C GLN A 186 -9.08 22.23 -3.19
N ASP A 187 -8.08 22.72 -2.48
CA ASP A 187 -7.53 24.06 -2.74
C ASP A 187 -6.38 24.02 -3.79
N ASN A 188 -5.86 25.21 -4.13
CA ASN A 188 -4.80 25.35 -5.11
C ASN A 188 -3.46 24.73 -4.66
N ALA A 189 -3.30 24.46 -3.36
CA ALA A 189 -2.15 23.74 -2.81
C ALA A 189 -2.37 22.22 -2.79
N ARG A 190 -3.46 21.75 -3.40
CA ARG A 190 -3.90 20.36 -3.44
C ARG A 190 -4.21 19.75 -2.07
N THR A 191 -4.58 20.58 -1.11
CA THR A 191 -5.11 20.13 0.17
C THR A 191 -6.58 19.75 0.02
N VAL A 192 -6.90 18.49 0.30
CA VAL A 192 -8.28 17.99 0.32
C VAL A 192 -8.90 18.30 1.68
N LYS A 193 -10.07 18.94 1.67
CA LYS A 193 -10.81 19.31 2.89
C LYS A 193 -12.03 18.42 3.05
N LEU A 194 -12.14 17.86 4.24
CA LEU A 194 -13.18 16.89 4.60
C LEU A 194 -13.85 17.33 5.90
N THR A 195 -15.18 17.17 5.96
CA THR A 195 -15.97 17.36 7.19
C THR A 195 -16.63 16.05 7.61
N ALA A 196 -16.73 15.80 8.92
CA ALA A 196 -17.31 14.58 9.45
C ALA A 196 -18.76 14.39 8.95
N ASN A 197 -19.09 13.17 8.54
CA ASN A 197 -20.46 12.77 8.23
C ASN A 197 -21.23 12.52 9.54
N PRO A 198 -22.16 13.41 9.93
CA PRO A 198 -22.90 13.27 11.20
C PRO A 198 -23.83 12.06 11.21
N ASN A 199 -24.14 11.51 10.02
CA ASN A 199 -25.03 10.37 9.85
C ASN A 199 -24.27 9.09 9.46
N TYR A 200 -22.95 9.06 9.70
CA TYR A 200 -22.16 7.87 9.38
C TYR A 200 -22.72 6.66 10.12
N TRP A 201 -22.98 5.59 9.40
CA TRP A 201 -23.64 4.39 9.90
C TRP A 201 -22.89 3.73 11.07
N ASN A 202 -21.56 3.82 11.09
CA ASN A 202 -20.71 3.28 12.17
C ASN A 202 -20.41 4.32 13.27
N GLY A 203 -21.15 5.42 13.32
CA GLY A 203 -21.00 6.49 14.30
C GLY A 203 -20.21 7.70 13.76
N GLU A 204 -20.62 8.89 14.15
CA GLU A 204 -19.98 10.13 13.73
C GLU A 204 -18.50 10.16 14.17
N PRO A 205 -17.52 10.46 13.28
CA PRO A 205 -16.11 10.58 13.62
C PRO A 205 -15.85 11.53 14.76
N ALA A 206 -14.89 11.19 15.63
CA ALA A 206 -14.49 12.03 16.76
C ALA A 206 -13.92 13.40 16.30
N ILE A 207 -13.11 13.36 15.23
CA ILE A 207 -12.51 14.54 14.60
C ILE A 207 -13.49 15.10 13.56
N LYS A 208 -13.83 16.38 13.67
CA LYS A 208 -14.85 16.98 12.79
C LYS A 208 -14.31 17.46 11.46
N ASN A 209 -13.06 17.87 11.41
CA ASN A 209 -12.45 18.40 10.20
C ASN A 209 -11.12 17.68 9.92
N VAL A 210 -10.92 17.27 8.68
CA VAL A 210 -9.66 16.67 8.21
C VAL A 210 -9.18 17.42 6.99
N GLU A 211 -7.89 17.72 6.97
CA GLU A 211 -7.18 18.23 5.80
C GLU A 211 -6.11 17.20 5.41
N VAL A 212 -6.25 16.65 4.20
CA VAL A 212 -5.20 15.79 3.62
C VAL A 212 -4.32 16.67 2.74
N VAL A 213 -3.11 16.91 3.22
CA VAL A 213 -2.15 17.85 2.64
C VAL A 213 -1.32 17.12 1.59
N ALA A 214 -1.07 17.76 0.45
CA ALA A 214 -0.19 17.18 -0.57
C ALA A 214 1.19 16.87 0.00
N CYS A 215 1.81 15.80 -0.51
CA CYS A 215 3.14 15.37 -0.11
C CYS A 215 4.15 16.53 -0.15
N ILE A 216 4.92 16.65 0.91
CA ILE A 216 5.96 17.68 1.13
C ILE A 216 7.30 17.00 1.44
N ASP A 217 8.39 17.74 1.40
CA ASP A 217 9.68 17.17 1.78
C ASP A 217 9.78 16.91 3.30
N ASP A 218 10.56 15.92 3.67
CA ASP A 218 10.73 15.45 5.05
C ASP A 218 11.07 16.58 6.05
N ALA A 219 11.93 17.52 5.67
CA ALA A 219 12.35 18.59 6.57
C ALA A 219 11.19 19.55 6.87
N THR A 220 10.38 19.85 5.85
CA THR A 220 9.16 20.65 5.97
C THR A 220 8.11 19.90 6.81
N ALA A 221 7.92 18.59 6.56
CA ALA A 221 6.99 17.76 7.31
C ALA A 221 7.34 17.70 8.81
N LEU A 222 8.62 17.52 9.16
CA LEU A 222 9.07 17.51 10.56
C LEU A 222 8.86 18.87 11.25
N ILE A 223 9.13 19.98 10.55
CA ILE A 223 8.86 21.33 11.09
C ILE A 223 7.35 21.53 11.30
N ALA A 224 6.52 21.13 10.35
CA ALA A 224 5.08 21.23 10.44
C ALA A 224 4.50 20.38 11.59
N LEU A 225 5.02 19.18 11.82
CA LEU A 225 4.70 18.35 12.99
C LEU A 225 5.07 19.07 14.30
N GLN A 226 6.27 19.65 14.39
CA GLN A 226 6.76 20.31 15.59
C GLN A 226 5.99 21.59 15.91
N THR A 227 5.53 22.30 14.88
CA THR A 227 4.72 23.54 15.04
C THR A 227 3.22 23.27 15.18
N GLY A 228 2.77 22.03 14.98
CA GLY A 228 1.36 21.65 15.00
C GLY A 228 0.59 22.07 13.74
N GLU A 229 1.30 22.36 12.66
CA GLU A 229 0.73 22.62 11.32
C GLU A 229 0.44 21.33 10.55
N LEU A 230 1.00 20.20 11.02
CA LEU A 230 0.74 18.84 10.55
C LEU A 230 0.56 17.93 11.77
N ASP A 231 -0.26 16.91 11.67
CA ASP A 231 -0.48 15.90 12.71
C ASP A 231 0.09 14.54 12.35
N VAL A 232 0.16 14.19 11.06
CA VAL A 232 0.74 12.95 10.56
C VAL A 232 1.59 13.24 9.32
N ALA A 233 2.87 12.86 9.37
CA ALA A 233 3.77 12.80 8.23
C ALA A 233 3.91 11.35 7.74
N SER A 234 3.62 11.13 6.48
CA SER A 234 3.53 9.81 5.87
C SER A 234 4.81 9.47 5.10
N GLN A 235 5.28 8.23 5.25
CA GLN A 235 6.43 7.69 4.49
C GLN A 235 7.68 8.57 4.51
N ILE A 236 8.02 9.12 5.70
CA ILE A 236 9.24 9.92 5.85
C ILE A 236 10.50 9.07 5.69
N GLY A 237 11.56 9.70 5.20
CA GLY A 237 12.85 9.04 5.07
C GLY A 237 13.50 8.70 6.42
N LYS A 238 14.44 7.75 6.41
CA LYS A 238 15.16 7.29 7.59
C LYS A 238 15.83 8.42 8.39
N ALA A 239 16.43 9.40 7.70
CA ALA A 239 17.09 10.53 8.36
C ALA A 239 16.10 11.42 9.10
N ALA A 240 14.90 11.60 8.58
CA ALA A 240 13.81 12.31 9.23
C ALA A 240 13.27 11.53 10.44
N TYR A 241 13.05 10.23 10.25
CA TYR A 241 12.64 9.33 11.35
C TYR A 241 13.61 9.40 12.54
N ALA A 242 14.93 9.35 12.29
CA ALA A 242 15.92 9.43 13.35
C ALA A 242 15.83 10.75 14.16
N GLN A 243 15.41 11.84 13.54
CA GLN A 243 15.24 13.15 14.22
C GLN A 243 14.04 13.14 15.17
N THR A 244 13.00 12.37 14.89
CA THR A 244 11.80 12.32 15.75
C THR A 244 12.11 11.94 17.19
N ALA A 245 13.15 11.13 17.42
CA ALA A 245 13.59 10.71 18.76
C ALA A 245 13.99 11.88 19.69
N THR A 246 14.27 13.04 19.12
CA THR A 246 14.66 14.25 19.87
C THR A 246 13.62 15.36 19.82
N MET A 247 12.46 15.10 19.19
CA MET A 247 11.39 16.10 19.02
C MET A 247 10.32 15.93 20.11
N ASP A 248 10.06 17.00 20.84
CA ASP A 248 9.00 17.02 21.85
C ASP A 248 7.62 16.99 21.17
N GLY A 249 6.73 16.11 21.64
CA GLY A 249 5.35 16.02 21.14
C GLY A 249 5.21 15.31 19.79
N VAL A 250 6.28 14.71 19.27
CA VAL A 250 6.28 13.90 18.03
C VAL A 250 6.65 12.46 18.36
N THR A 251 5.93 11.53 17.77
CA THR A 251 6.21 10.09 17.84
C THR A 251 6.58 9.59 16.45
N GLY A 252 7.77 9.02 16.31
CA GLY A 252 8.17 8.28 15.12
C GLY A 252 7.83 6.80 15.27
N VAL A 253 7.31 6.20 14.21
CA VAL A 253 7.04 4.75 14.12
C VAL A 253 7.72 4.15 12.91
N SER A 254 8.11 2.88 13.02
CA SER A 254 8.65 2.12 11.91
C SER A 254 7.91 0.79 11.74
N PHE A 255 7.61 0.45 10.51
CA PHE A 255 6.94 -0.77 10.11
C PHE A 255 7.91 -1.64 9.32
N ASN A 256 8.21 -2.83 9.82
CA ASN A 256 9.15 -3.75 9.20
C ASN A 256 8.46 -4.94 8.56
N GLY A 257 9.06 -5.45 7.48
CA GLY A 257 8.67 -6.72 6.85
C GLY A 257 7.45 -6.65 5.92
N TRP A 258 6.99 -5.45 5.56
CA TRP A 258 5.90 -5.25 4.62
C TRP A 258 6.36 -4.88 3.21
N GLN A 259 7.58 -4.38 3.09
CA GLN A 259 8.18 -3.99 1.82
C GLN A 259 9.57 -4.61 1.70
N ASN A 260 9.88 -5.18 0.54
CA ASN A 260 11.23 -5.55 0.19
C ASN A 260 11.67 -4.86 -1.10
N SER A 261 12.95 -4.56 -1.17
CA SER A 261 13.59 -4.21 -2.43
C SER A 261 14.13 -5.46 -3.09
N GLY A 262 14.04 -5.50 -4.39
CA GLY A 262 14.59 -6.57 -5.21
C GLY A 262 15.07 -6.08 -6.55
N LEU A 263 15.74 -6.95 -7.26
CA LEU A 263 16.24 -6.73 -8.61
C LEU A 263 15.44 -7.61 -9.57
N PHE A 264 14.80 -7.01 -10.55
CA PHE A 264 14.35 -7.71 -11.74
C PHE A 264 15.54 -7.91 -12.67
N ASP A 265 15.74 -9.15 -13.11
CA ASP A 265 16.75 -9.55 -14.07
C ASP A 265 16.05 -10.04 -15.36
N PHE A 266 16.16 -9.23 -16.42
CA PHE A 266 15.54 -9.49 -17.72
C PHE A 266 16.47 -10.22 -18.69
N VAL A 267 17.65 -10.66 -18.26
CA VAL A 267 18.57 -11.40 -19.13
C VAL A 267 18.04 -12.82 -19.33
N ASP A 268 17.84 -13.20 -20.59
CA ASP A 268 17.30 -14.52 -20.96
C ASP A 268 18.40 -15.61 -20.94
N ASP A 269 18.99 -15.85 -19.76
CA ASP A 269 19.92 -16.91 -19.45
C ASP A 269 19.85 -17.23 -17.95
N VAL A 270 19.30 -18.39 -17.61
CA VAL A 270 19.07 -18.78 -16.21
C VAL A 270 20.38 -18.89 -15.41
N ASN A 271 21.48 -19.36 -16.04
CA ASN A 271 22.77 -19.44 -15.35
C ASN A 271 23.35 -18.04 -15.08
N PHE A 272 23.10 -17.10 -16.00
CA PHE A 272 23.45 -15.69 -15.76
C PHE A 272 22.67 -15.14 -14.57
N ARG A 273 21.34 -15.31 -14.54
CA ARG A 273 20.49 -14.85 -13.45
C ARG A 273 20.84 -15.49 -12.11
N GLN A 274 21.15 -16.79 -12.09
CA GLN A 274 21.66 -17.47 -10.90
C GLN A 274 23.03 -16.91 -10.45
N ALA A 275 23.91 -16.59 -11.37
CA ALA A 275 25.17 -15.96 -11.04
C ALA A 275 24.95 -14.58 -10.38
N VAL A 276 24.04 -13.76 -10.92
CA VAL A 276 23.63 -12.47 -10.33
C VAL A 276 23.03 -12.68 -8.95
N PHE A 277 22.13 -13.66 -8.79
CA PHE A 277 21.45 -13.98 -7.52
C PHE A 277 22.48 -14.27 -6.40
N HIS A 278 23.53 -15.05 -6.71
CA HIS A 278 24.56 -15.46 -5.74
C HIS A 278 25.71 -14.46 -5.59
N ALA A 279 25.90 -13.54 -6.55
CA ALA A 279 26.95 -12.53 -6.47
C ALA A 279 26.63 -11.39 -5.51
N ILE A 280 25.34 -11.08 -5.29
CA ILE A 280 24.91 -9.89 -4.55
C ILE A 280 24.98 -10.11 -3.05
N ASN A 281 25.82 -9.29 -2.38
CA ASN A 281 25.99 -9.31 -0.92
C ASN A 281 24.92 -8.46 -0.24
N ARG A 282 23.83 -9.11 0.18
CA ARG A 282 22.67 -8.49 0.83
C ARG A 282 22.99 -7.83 2.17
N ASP A 283 23.96 -8.37 2.94
CA ASP A 283 24.41 -7.76 4.20
C ASP A 283 25.09 -6.41 3.95
N THR A 284 25.86 -6.32 2.86
CA THR A 284 26.49 -5.06 2.44
C THR A 284 25.45 -4.03 2.01
N LEU A 285 24.41 -4.46 1.28
CA LEU A 285 23.30 -3.60 0.90
C LEU A 285 22.58 -3.04 2.13
N VAL A 286 22.20 -3.88 3.09
CA VAL A 286 21.57 -3.44 4.35
C VAL A 286 22.47 -2.47 5.11
N ALA A 287 23.77 -2.76 5.22
CA ALA A 287 24.70 -1.91 5.94
C ALA A 287 24.88 -0.53 5.28
N ILE A 288 24.93 -0.45 3.95
CA ILE A 288 25.19 0.79 3.20
C ILE A 288 23.90 1.55 2.92
N CYS A 289 22.87 0.89 2.38
CA CYS A 289 21.65 1.56 1.95
C CYS A 289 20.72 1.87 3.11
N LEU A 290 20.70 1.03 4.14
CA LEU A 290 19.81 1.15 5.29
C LEU A 290 20.52 1.50 6.60
N ASP A 291 21.84 1.77 6.62
CA ASP A 291 22.68 1.95 7.82
C ASP A 291 22.44 0.84 8.86
N GLY A 292 22.18 -0.39 8.42
CA GLY A 292 21.86 -1.52 9.25
C GLY A 292 20.41 -1.55 9.80
N ASN A 293 19.52 -0.62 9.38
CA ASN A 293 18.12 -0.60 9.79
C ASN A 293 17.25 -1.33 8.79
N GLY A 294 17.38 -2.61 8.67
CA GLY A 294 16.65 -3.50 7.77
C GLY A 294 17.18 -4.91 7.95
N ALA A 295 16.77 -5.80 7.09
CA ALA A 295 17.24 -7.16 7.07
C ALA A 295 17.49 -7.66 5.64
N PRO A 296 18.53 -8.49 5.41
CA PRO A 296 18.63 -9.24 4.16
C PRO A 296 17.39 -10.10 3.96
N CYS A 297 16.79 -10.11 2.77
CA CYS A 297 15.67 -10.99 2.48
C CYS A 297 16.04 -12.45 2.72
N GLN A 298 15.16 -13.14 3.43
CA GLN A 298 15.24 -14.58 3.70
C GLN A 298 14.23 -15.38 2.89
N ASP A 299 13.20 -14.70 2.41
CA ASP A 299 12.12 -15.21 1.58
C ASP A 299 12.10 -14.46 0.24
N LEU A 300 11.32 -14.97 -0.71
CA LEU A 300 11.17 -14.35 -2.03
C LEU A 300 10.54 -12.96 -1.93
N PHE A 301 9.63 -12.78 -0.99
CA PHE A 301 8.93 -11.52 -0.71
C PHE A 301 9.16 -11.08 0.74
N ALA A 302 8.71 -9.87 1.07
CA ALA A 302 8.86 -9.30 2.41
C ALA A 302 8.31 -10.24 3.49
N ALA A 303 8.94 -10.27 4.66
CA ALA A 303 8.69 -11.28 5.69
C ALA A 303 7.22 -11.41 6.12
N LYS A 304 6.49 -10.29 6.22
CA LYS A 304 5.05 -10.31 6.56
C LYS A 304 4.16 -10.66 5.37
N VAL A 305 4.57 -10.31 4.16
CA VAL A 305 3.90 -10.70 2.92
C VAL A 305 4.03 -12.19 2.68
N SER A 306 5.18 -12.77 3.03
CA SER A 306 5.41 -14.22 2.97
C SER A 306 4.45 -15.01 3.85
N GLY A 307 4.00 -14.46 5.00
CA GLY A 307 2.94 -15.02 5.83
C GLY A 307 3.18 -16.49 6.19
N LYS A 308 2.22 -17.37 5.87
CA LYS A 308 2.33 -18.83 6.14
C LYS A 308 3.43 -19.53 5.33
N TYR A 309 3.98 -18.89 4.30
CA TYR A 309 5.07 -19.42 3.47
C TYR A 309 6.45 -18.96 3.93
N ALA A 310 6.53 -18.09 4.95
CA ALA A 310 7.81 -17.62 5.48
C ALA A 310 8.71 -18.79 5.89
N GLY A 311 9.92 -18.84 5.32
CA GLY A 311 10.89 -19.91 5.56
C GLY A 311 10.52 -21.27 4.96
N ALA A 312 9.47 -21.38 4.15
CA ALA A 312 9.09 -22.63 3.49
C ALA A 312 10.11 -23.07 2.45
N VAL A 313 10.75 -22.11 1.79
CA VAL A 313 11.83 -22.35 0.81
C VAL A 313 13.09 -21.65 1.29
N SER A 314 14.16 -22.43 1.46
CA SER A 314 15.48 -21.88 1.78
C SER A 314 16.28 -21.74 0.50
N PHE A 315 16.89 -20.59 0.26
CA PHE A 315 17.82 -20.39 -0.83
C PHE A 315 19.21 -20.02 -0.32
N THR A 316 20.23 -20.45 -1.06
CA THR A 316 21.59 -19.98 -0.84
C THR A 316 21.66 -18.53 -1.30
N GLY A 317 21.93 -17.61 -0.39
CA GLY A 317 22.08 -16.19 -0.71
C GLY A 317 23.43 -15.89 -1.38
N TYR A 318 24.20 -14.98 -0.78
CA TYR A 318 25.52 -14.62 -1.27
C TYR A 318 26.50 -15.78 -1.19
N ASP A 319 27.00 -16.22 -2.36
CA ASP A 319 28.04 -17.24 -2.52
C ASP A 319 28.83 -16.99 -3.82
N LEU A 320 30.01 -16.37 -3.67
CA LEU A 320 30.85 -16.02 -4.83
C LEU A 320 31.41 -17.23 -5.59
N ASP A 321 31.59 -18.37 -4.94
CA ASP A 321 32.09 -19.54 -5.63
C ASP A 321 30.98 -20.14 -6.50
N LEU A 322 29.77 -20.21 -5.98
CA LEU A 322 28.60 -20.61 -6.74
C LEU A 322 28.29 -19.62 -7.88
N ALA A 323 28.36 -18.30 -7.62
CA ALA A 323 28.18 -17.28 -8.65
C ALA A 323 29.17 -17.46 -9.83
N LYS A 324 30.45 -17.78 -9.53
CA LYS A 324 31.44 -18.07 -10.55
C LYS A 324 31.22 -19.38 -11.29
N GLU A 325 30.64 -20.38 -10.63
CA GLU A 325 30.26 -21.64 -11.28
C GLU A 325 29.10 -21.41 -12.24
N GLU A 326 28.09 -20.62 -11.85
CA GLU A 326 26.93 -20.33 -12.68
C GLU A 326 27.30 -19.43 -13.87
N ILE A 327 28.09 -18.35 -13.66
CA ILE A 327 28.49 -17.49 -14.78
C ILE A 327 29.36 -18.25 -15.81
N ALA A 328 30.12 -19.26 -15.38
CA ALA A 328 30.90 -20.09 -16.28
C ALA A 328 30.07 -21.04 -17.15
N LYS A 329 28.81 -21.29 -16.77
CA LYS A 329 27.83 -22.08 -17.55
C LYS A 329 26.97 -21.19 -18.47
N SER A 330 26.94 -19.89 -18.20
CA SER A 330 26.14 -18.92 -18.95
C SER A 330 26.63 -18.79 -20.38
N GLU A 331 25.68 -18.61 -21.30
CA GLU A 331 25.91 -18.29 -22.72
C GLU A 331 25.77 -16.77 -22.99
N ALA A 332 25.50 -15.96 -21.97
CA ALA A 332 25.33 -14.52 -22.09
C ALA A 332 26.64 -13.83 -22.53
N ASP A 333 26.53 -12.73 -23.26
CA ASP A 333 27.69 -11.96 -23.76
C ASP A 333 28.31 -11.10 -22.64
N LEU A 334 29.31 -11.62 -21.97
CA LEU A 334 30.05 -10.91 -20.93
C LEU A 334 30.93 -9.77 -21.45
N SER A 335 31.02 -9.57 -22.75
CA SER A 335 31.77 -8.44 -23.35
C SER A 335 30.94 -7.16 -23.43
N ARG A 336 29.60 -7.25 -23.28
CA ARG A 336 28.71 -6.09 -23.25
C ARG A 336 28.67 -5.46 -21.85
N VAL A 337 28.28 -4.21 -21.80
CA VAL A 337 27.90 -3.51 -20.57
C VAL A 337 26.39 -3.63 -20.40
N TYR A 338 25.94 -4.13 -19.26
CA TYR A 338 24.53 -4.26 -18.91
C TYR A 338 24.06 -3.00 -18.18
N THR A 339 22.79 -2.66 -18.30
CA THR A 339 22.21 -1.49 -17.61
C THR A 339 21.56 -1.88 -16.29
N ILE A 340 21.74 -1.06 -15.26
CA ILE A 340 20.93 -1.10 -14.02
C ILE A 340 20.11 0.17 -14.00
N GLU A 341 18.81 0.06 -14.22
CA GLU A 341 17.92 1.22 -14.33
C GLU A 341 17.29 1.53 -12.98
N VAL A 342 17.34 2.81 -12.63
CA VAL A 342 16.91 3.35 -11.33
C VAL A 342 16.16 4.65 -11.52
N TYR A 343 15.27 4.98 -10.58
CA TYR A 343 14.40 6.16 -10.67
C TYR A 343 14.53 7.13 -9.47
N ASP A 344 15.30 6.74 -8.44
CA ASP A 344 15.51 7.56 -7.24
C ASP A 344 16.90 7.34 -6.62
N ALA A 345 17.21 8.14 -5.58
CA ALA A 345 18.51 8.10 -4.92
C ALA A 345 18.76 6.80 -4.13
N ASP A 346 17.72 6.16 -3.60
CA ASP A 346 17.84 4.94 -2.80
C ASP A 346 18.12 3.74 -3.72
N SER A 347 17.39 3.62 -4.82
CA SER A 347 17.67 2.60 -5.85
C SER A 347 19.05 2.81 -6.49
N ALA A 348 19.48 4.07 -6.71
CA ALA A 348 20.82 4.38 -7.22
C ALA A 348 21.94 3.96 -6.24
N ALA A 349 21.75 4.13 -4.93
CA ALA A 349 22.70 3.68 -3.92
C ALA A 349 22.83 2.15 -3.90
N ALA A 350 21.70 1.43 -4.01
CA ALA A 350 21.70 -0.03 -4.12
C ALA A 350 22.36 -0.50 -5.42
N ALA A 351 22.10 0.18 -6.54
CA ALA A 351 22.73 -0.12 -7.83
C ALA A 351 24.26 -0.02 -7.80
N GLN A 352 24.81 0.97 -7.08
CA GLN A 352 26.28 1.11 -6.91
C GLN A 352 26.90 -0.09 -6.19
N CYS A 353 26.23 -0.61 -5.16
CA CYS A 353 26.67 -1.81 -4.45
C CYS A 353 26.59 -3.04 -5.36
N ILE A 354 25.48 -3.23 -6.07
CA ILE A 354 25.27 -4.34 -7.00
C ILE A 354 26.27 -4.29 -8.15
N GLN A 355 26.52 -3.11 -8.72
CA GLN A 355 27.55 -2.92 -9.75
C GLN A 355 28.93 -3.42 -9.28
N ALA A 356 29.32 -3.10 -8.03
CA ALA A 356 30.56 -3.55 -7.46
C ALA A 356 30.61 -5.07 -7.28
N ASP A 357 29.53 -5.69 -6.82
CA ASP A 357 29.42 -7.13 -6.63
C ASP A 357 29.47 -7.89 -7.97
N LEU A 358 28.74 -7.43 -8.99
CA LEU A 358 28.70 -8.03 -10.32
C LEU A 358 30.06 -7.95 -11.04
N ALA A 359 30.81 -6.86 -10.82
CA ALA A 359 32.15 -6.72 -11.37
C ALA A 359 33.13 -7.81 -10.88
N VAL A 360 32.91 -8.36 -9.66
CA VAL A 360 33.75 -9.44 -9.10
C VAL A 360 33.67 -10.74 -9.91
N ILE A 361 32.51 -10.98 -10.54
CA ILE A 361 32.24 -12.15 -11.38
C ILE A 361 32.37 -11.84 -12.88
N GLY A 362 32.84 -10.64 -13.22
CA GLY A 362 33.14 -10.24 -14.61
C GLY A 362 31.96 -9.64 -15.38
N ILE A 363 30.85 -9.39 -14.77
CA ILE A 363 29.70 -8.67 -15.38
C ILE A 363 29.97 -7.16 -15.25
N GLN A 364 30.03 -6.47 -16.40
CA GLN A 364 30.18 -5.01 -16.44
C GLN A 364 28.82 -4.37 -16.52
N THR A 365 28.56 -3.36 -15.67
CA THR A 365 27.28 -2.66 -15.63
C THR A 365 27.46 -1.15 -15.67
N GLU A 366 26.46 -0.44 -16.17
CA GLU A 366 26.29 1.01 -16.01
C GLU A 366 24.94 1.31 -15.36
N ILE A 367 24.92 2.36 -14.54
CA ILE A 367 23.70 2.80 -13.86
C ILE A 367 23.05 3.88 -14.71
N VAL A 368 21.77 3.70 -15.02
CA VAL A 368 20.95 4.63 -15.80
C VAL A 368 19.86 5.18 -14.91
N GLU A 369 19.91 6.48 -14.61
CA GLU A 369 18.88 7.15 -13.83
C GLU A 369 17.85 7.75 -14.79
N GLU A 370 16.58 7.39 -14.61
CA GLU A 370 15.47 7.81 -15.43
C GLU A 370 14.40 8.54 -14.61
N GLU A 371 13.59 9.34 -15.30
CA GLU A 371 12.37 9.87 -14.70
C GLU A 371 11.37 8.73 -14.49
N ILE A 372 10.64 8.74 -13.37
CA ILE A 372 9.82 7.62 -12.91
C ILE A 372 8.80 7.10 -13.96
N GLY A 373 8.20 7.98 -14.75
CA GLY A 373 7.26 7.59 -15.80
C GLY A 373 7.95 6.85 -16.94
N THR A 374 9.12 7.32 -17.37
CA THR A 374 9.93 6.67 -18.41
C THR A 374 10.46 5.32 -17.92
N TRP A 375 10.95 5.29 -16.68
CA TRP A 375 11.40 4.07 -16.03
C TRP A 375 10.29 3.02 -15.97
N TYR A 376 9.07 3.43 -15.56
CA TYR A 376 7.93 2.52 -15.48
C TYR A 376 7.52 1.97 -16.85
N ASP A 377 7.49 2.82 -17.89
CA ASP A 377 7.19 2.40 -19.26
C ASP A 377 8.22 1.37 -19.77
N ASN A 378 9.51 1.58 -19.48
CA ASN A 378 10.59 0.66 -19.84
C ASN A 378 10.48 -0.67 -19.07
N LEU A 379 10.16 -0.62 -17.78
CA LEU A 379 9.93 -1.79 -16.94
C LEU A 379 8.81 -2.67 -17.49
N MET A 380 7.65 -2.04 -17.80
CA MET A 380 6.48 -2.75 -18.35
C MET A 380 6.71 -3.30 -19.75
N ALA A 381 7.62 -2.70 -20.51
CA ALA A 381 8.02 -3.18 -21.84
C ALA A 381 9.16 -4.22 -21.80
N GLY A 382 9.80 -4.45 -20.65
CA GLY A 382 11.00 -5.28 -20.53
C GLY A 382 12.20 -4.74 -21.29
N ASN A 383 12.28 -3.43 -21.50
CA ASN A 383 13.33 -2.77 -22.29
C ASN A 383 14.55 -2.39 -21.43
N MET A 384 14.95 -3.27 -20.51
CA MET A 384 16.06 -3.07 -19.59
C MET A 384 16.77 -4.40 -19.29
N ASP A 385 18.00 -4.35 -18.78
CA ASP A 385 18.69 -5.57 -18.34
C ASP A 385 18.36 -5.87 -16.87
N PHE A 386 18.48 -4.84 -16.03
CA PHE A 386 18.17 -4.93 -14.60
C PHE A 386 17.37 -3.72 -14.16
N SER A 387 16.48 -3.93 -13.21
CA SER A 387 15.78 -2.85 -12.53
C SER A 387 15.66 -3.11 -11.03
N ILE A 388 15.97 -2.10 -10.21
CA ILE A 388 15.74 -2.18 -8.77
C ILE A 388 14.36 -1.64 -8.47
N VAL A 389 13.55 -2.46 -7.83
CA VAL A 389 12.14 -2.18 -7.52
C VAL A 389 11.88 -2.39 -6.03
N ALA A 390 11.18 -1.46 -5.42
CA ALA A 390 10.59 -1.68 -4.11
C ALA A 390 9.22 -2.37 -4.31
N MET A 391 9.12 -3.62 -3.87
CA MET A 391 7.87 -4.39 -3.91
C MET A 391 7.23 -4.35 -2.55
N GLY A 392 6.02 -3.92 -2.47
CA GLY A 392 5.26 -3.84 -1.22
C GLY A 392 3.79 -3.63 -1.47
N THR A 393 3.04 -3.88 -0.54
CA THR A 393 1.83 -3.31 0.03
C THR A 393 0.51 -3.35 -0.71
N ASP A 394 0.45 -3.31 -2.03
CA ASP A 394 -0.84 -3.40 -2.74
C ASP A 394 -1.29 -4.85 -2.95
N MET A 395 -0.39 -5.81 -2.72
CA MET A 395 -0.67 -7.24 -2.76
C MET A 395 -0.37 -7.86 -1.39
N VAL A 396 -1.35 -8.50 -0.80
CA VAL A 396 -1.36 -8.80 0.63
C VAL A 396 -0.88 -10.22 0.96
N GLY A 397 -0.22 -10.90 0.04
CA GLY A 397 0.31 -12.24 0.29
C GLY A 397 1.11 -12.84 -0.85
N THR A 398 1.81 -13.91 -0.51
CA THR A 398 2.69 -14.63 -1.44
C THR A 398 1.98 -15.07 -2.70
N GLU A 399 0.76 -15.59 -2.60
CA GLU A 399 0.01 -16.06 -3.76
C GLU A 399 -0.29 -14.92 -4.76
N ASP A 400 -0.56 -13.71 -4.24
CA ASP A 400 -0.81 -12.54 -5.07
C ASP A 400 0.49 -12.01 -5.67
N MET A 401 1.56 -11.97 -4.87
CA MET A 401 2.88 -11.51 -5.31
C MET A 401 3.51 -12.40 -6.38
N LEU A 402 3.21 -13.69 -6.39
CA LEU A 402 3.69 -14.60 -7.45
C LEU A 402 3.17 -14.19 -8.84
N SER A 403 2.13 -13.37 -8.94
CA SER A 403 1.64 -12.84 -10.21
C SER A 403 2.67 -12.00 -10.98
N ILE A 404 3.75 -11.54 -10.33
CA ILE A 404 4.87 -10.87 -11.02
C ILE A 404 5.48 -11.74 -12.13
N TYR A 405 5.37 -13.06 -12.02
CA TYR A 405 5.84 -14.03 -13.01
C TYR A 405 4.80 -14.35 -14.10
N ASP A 406 3.59 -13.77 -14.00
CA ASP A 406 2.57 -13.90 -15.03
C ASP A 406 2.70 -12.72 -16.02
N PRO A 407 3.04 -12.97 -17.31
CA PRO A 407 3.17 -11.88 -18.29
C PRO A 407 1.84 -11.15 -18.55
N ASP A 408 0.68 -11.75 -18.23
CA ASP A 408 -0.62 -11.09 -18.30
C ASP A 408 -0.81 -10.08 -17.14
N ALA A 409 0.00 -10.16 -16.07
CA ALA A 409 0.06 -9.20 -14.98
C ALA A 409 0.92 -7.95 -15.28
N GLY A 410 1.66 -7.98 -16.40
CA GLY A 410 2.37 -6.82 -16.92
C GLY A 410 3.90 -6.87 -16.81
N TYR A 411 4.50 -7.89 -16.16
CA TYR A 411 5.97 -8.01 -16.09
C TYR A 411 6.46 -9.08 -17.07
N PRO A 412 7.16 -8.72 -18.16
CA PRO A 412 7.65 -9.65 -19.17
C PRO A 412 8.97 -10.30 -18.73
N LEU A 413 8.98 -10.94 -17.56
CA LEU A 413 10.15 -11.62 -17.03
C LEU A 413 10.48 -12.86 -17.87
N PRO A 414 11.78 -13.15 -18.11
CA PRO A 414 12.22 -14.28 -18.90
C PRO A 414 12.18 -15.59 -18.08
N VAL A 415 10.97 -16.06 -17.80
CA VAL A 415 10.71 -17.27 -17.03
C VAL A 415 10.08 -18.36 -17.88
N SER A 416 10.15 -19.60 -17.39
CA SER A 416 9.60 -20.75 -18.11
C SER A 416 8.07 -20.73 -18.17
N ASP A 417 7.50 -21.34 -19.22
CA ASP A 417 6.07 -21.61 -19.31
C ASP A 417 5.58 -22.45 -18.10
N GLU A 418 6.43 -23.29 -17.52
CA GLU A 418 6.13 -24.09 -16.34
C GLU A 418 5.84 -23.20 -15.14
N LEU A 419 6.73 -22.24 -14.83
CA LEU A 419 6.51 -21.29 -13.73
C LEU A 419 5.25 -20.47 -13.94
N VAL A 420 5.02 -19.94 -15.14
CA VAL A 420 3.80 -19.20 -15.48
C VAL A 420 2.54 -20.04 -15.24
N GLN A 421 2.56 -21.31 -15.65
CA GLN A 421 1.41 -22.21 -15.44
C GLN A 421 1.19 -22.52 -13.96
N MET A 422 2.25 -22.73 -13.18
CA MET A 422 2.15 -22.96 -11.73
C MET A 422 1.55 -21.74 -11.03
N VAL A 423 2.00 -20.54 -11.37
CA VAL A 423 1.43 -19.27 -10.85
C VAL A 423 -0.06 -19.16 -11.15
N LYS A 424 -0.47 -19.44 -12.40
CA LYS A 424 -1.89 -19.41 -12.81
C LYS A 424 -2.73 -20.51 -12.17
N ASN A 425 -2.15 -21.68 -11.92
CA ASN A 425 -2.88 -22.82 -11.38
C ASN A 425 -3.04 -22.77 -9.86
N ALA A 426 -2.05 -22.26 -9.13
CA ALA A 426 -2.07 -22.25 -7.66
C ALA A 426 -3.37 -21.67 -7.05
N PRO A 427 -3.89 -20.52 -7.53
CA PRO A 427 -5.13 -19.96 -7.00
C PRO A 427 -6.38 -20.82 -7.29
N THR A 428 -6.31 -21.78 -8.21
CA THR A 428 -7.45 -22.63 -8.59
C THR A 428 -7.61 -23.87 -7.70
N ILE A 429 -6.60 -24.18 -6.86
CA ILE A 429 -6.60 -25.35 -5.98
C ILE A 429 -7.48 -25.04 -4.75
N ALA A 430 -8.55 -25.82 -4.59
CA ALA A 430 -9.53 -25.60 -3.53
C ALA A 430 -9.03 -26.03 -2.14
N ASP A 431 -8.28 -27.14 -2.08
CA ASP A 431 -7.74 -27.67 -0.83
C ASP A 431 -6.55 -26.82 -0.35
N ASP A 432 -6.58 -26.36 0.89
CA ASP A 432 -5.58 -25.48 1.46
C ASP A 432 -4.20 -26.11 1.58
N ASP A 433 -4.14 -27.41 1.90
CA ASP A 433 -2.87 -28.13 2.05
C ASP A 433 -2.25 -28.43 0.69
N GLU A 434 -3.07 -28.82 -0.29
CA GLU A 434 -2.63 -29.03 -1.68
C GLU A 434 -2.15 -27.70 -2.29
N ARG A 435 -2.88 -26.60 -2.07
CA ARG A 435 -2.49 -25.28 -2.55
C ARG A 435 -1.20 -24.80 -1.90
N TYR A 436 -1.06 -24.96 -0.57
CA TYR A 436 0.19 -24.64 0.12
C TYR A 436 1.36 -25.37 -0.51
N ALA A 437 1.23 -26.67 -0.75
CA ALA A 437 2.29 -27.49 -1.35
C ALA A 437 2.63 -27.03 -2.78
N GLU A 438 1.63 -26.62 -3.57
CA GLU A 438 1.85 -26.13 -4.92
C GLU A 438 2.52 -24.75 -4.94
N VAL A 439 2.11 -23.83 -4.06
CA VAL A 439 2.75 -22.51 -3.92
C VAL A 439 4.20 -22.66 -3.47
N VAL A 440 4.52 -23.57 -2.54
CA VAL A 440 5.91 -23.84 -2.14
C VAL A 440 6.75 -24.27 -3.34
N LYS A 441 6.28 -25.19 -4.17
CA LYS A 441 7.00 -25.61 -5.40
C LYS A 441 7.13 -24.45 -6.40
N THR A 442 6.10 -23.59 -6.50
CA THR A 442 6.16 -22.41 -7.37
C THR A 442 7.26 -21.46 -6.89
N ILE A 443 7.38 -21.24 -5.56
CA ILE A 443 8.46 -20.44 -4.98
C ILE A 443 9.83 -21.10 -5.24
N GLU A 444 9.95 -22.43 -5.08
CA GLU A 444 11.20 -23.15 -5.38
C GLU A 444 11.63 -22.90 -6.83
N LEU A 445 10.73 -23.09 -7.79
CA LEU A 445 11.03 -22.86 -9.21
C LEU A 445 11.34 -21.39 -9.50
N ALA A 446 10.62 -20.43 -8.87
CA ALA A 446 10.88 -19.01 -9.03
C ALA A 446 12.30 -18.63 -8.54
N VAL A 447 12.77 -19.22 -7.44
CA VAL A 447 14.14 -19.07 -6.94
C VAL A 447 15.15 -19.69 -7.89
N GLU A 448 14.84 -20.88 -8.45
CA GLU A 448 15.70 -21.54 -9.44
C GLU A 448 15.82 -20.75 -10.75
N GLU A 449 14.77 -20.05 -11.17
CA GLU A 449 14.81 -19.22 -12.38
C GLU A 449 15.39 -17.82 -12.17
N ALA A 450 15.41 -17.32 -10.94
CA ALA A 450 16.08 -16.10 -10.48
C ALA A 450 15.80 -14.81 -11.29
N ALA A 451 14.61 -14.70 -11.89
CA ALA A 451 14.21 -13.47 -12.59
C ALA A 451 13.83 -12.33 -11.64
N TRP A 452 13.55 -12.65 -10.38
CA TRP A 452 13.43 -11.74 -9.25
C TRP A 452 14.46 -12.11 -8.19
N VAL A 453 15.34 -11.17 -7.86
CA VAL A 453 16.37 -11.33 -6.84
C VAL A 453 15.99 -10.52 -5.61
N PRO A 454 15.47 -11.13 -4.54
CA PRO A 454 15.15 -10.40 -3.33
C PRO A 454 16.42 -9.87 -2.67
N LEU A 455 16.44 -8.59 -2.31
CA LEU A 455 17.63 -7.91 -1.78
C LEU A 455 17.52 -7.72 -0.26
N PHE A 456 16.64 -6.85 0.19
CA PHE A 456 16.47 -6.53 1.60
C PHE A 456 15.05 -6.08 1.93
N ASP A 457 14.62 -6.36 3.15
CA ASP A 457 13.45 -5.78 3.75
C ASP A 457 13.79 -4.40 4.28
N ALA A 458 13.11 -3.37 3.76
CA ALA A 458 13.25 -1.98 4.19
C ALA A 458 12.12 -1.62 5.16
N PRO A 459 12.42 -0.91 6.26
CA PRO A 459 11.38 -0.35 7.11
C PRO A 459 10.73 0.85 6.44
N MET A 460 9.41 0.98 6.62
CA MET A 460 8.65 2.18 6.32
C MET A 460 8.55 3.04 7.57
N TYR A 461 8.70 4.35 7.45
CA TYR A 461 8.71 5.27 8.57
C TYR A 461 7.61 6.30 8.47
N TYR A 462 6.97 6.57 9.60
CA TYR A 462 5.97 7.61 9.78
C TYR A 462 6.27 8.42 11.02
N ALA A 463 5.75 9.64 11.09
CA ALA A 463 5.80 10.43 12.29
C ALA A 463 4.45 11.11 12.55
N TYR A 464 4.08 11.25 13.81
CA TYR A 464 2.80 11.84 14.16
C TYR A 464 2.84 12.60 15.48
N ASN A 465 1.88 13.52 15.66
CA ASN A 465 1.68 14.24 16.89
C ASN A 465 1.29 13.29 18.04
N SER A 466 2.07 13.26 19.12
CA SER A 466 1.89 12.33 20.24
C SER A 466 0.54 12.45 20.95
N SER A 467 -0.24 13.51 20.72
CA SER A 467 -1.61 13.62 21.22
C SER A 467 -2.64 12.86 20.38
N LEU A 468 -2.26 12.38 19.19
CA LEU A 468 -3.15 11.62 18.33
C LEU A 468 -3.32 10.20 18.90
N LYS A 469 -4.56 9.75 18.96
CA LYS A 469 -4.97 8.40 19.36
C LYS A 469 -5.73 7.73 18.23
N GLY A 470 -5.86 6.43 18.32
CA GLY A 470 -6.41 5.61 17.26
C GLY A 470 -5.29 5.17 16.33
N THR A 471 -5.66 4.66 15.20
CA THR A 471 -4.78 3.97 14.29
C THR A 471 -3.99 4.93 13.44
N VAL A 472 -2.91 5.48 13.99
CA VAL A 472 -1.83 5.96 13.13
C VAL A 472 -1.03 4.77 12.60
N ASP A 473 -1.28 3.61 13.16
CA ASP A 473 -0.80 2.35 12.61
C ASP A 473 -1.51 2.17 11.26
N VAL A 474 -0.88 2.73 10.26
CA VAL A 474 -1.12 2.35 8.89
C VAL A 474 -1.17 0.84 8.89
N THR A 475 -2.21 0.27 8.34
CA THR A 475 -2.09 -1.14 7.97
C THR A 475 -0.91 -1.16 7.02
N ALA A 476 0.22 -1.57 7.56
CA ALA A 476 1.51 -1.42 6.89
C ALA A 476 1.56 -2.22 5.59
N ALA A 477 0.57 -3.12 5.40
CA ALA A 477 0.39 -3.90 4.19
C ALA A 477 -0.04 -3.04 2.98
N THR A 478 -0.85 -2.02 3.19
CA THR A 478 -1.54 -1.35 2.08
C THR A 478 -1.42 0.16 2.10
N CYS A 479 -0.64 0.71 3.03
CA CYS A 479 -0.54 2.16 3.26
C CYS A 479 -1.91 2.82 3.49
N VAL A 480 -2.89 2.06 3.99
CA VAL A 480 -4.24 2.57 4.26
C VAL A 480 -4.28 3.27 5.62
N MET A 481 -4.73 4.49 5.63
CA MET A 481 -4.93 5.27 6.85
C MET A 481 -6.42 5.55 7.04
N TYR A 482 -7.01 4.96 8.08
CA TYR A 482 -8.43 5.19 8.42
C TYR A 482 -8.57 6.42 9.31
N VAL A 483 -8.59 7.61 8.71
CA VAL A 483 -8.71 8.89 9.46
C VAL A 483 -10.00 8.98 10.28
N GLY A 484 -11.05 8.22 9.90
CA GLY A 484 -12.31 8.14 10.64
C GLY A 484 -12.21 7.46 12.00
N ASP A 485 -11.17 6.66 12.22
CA ASP A 485 -10.96 5.93 13.47
C ASP A 485 -10.01 6.67 14.44
N MET A 486 -9.53 7.87 14.05
CA MET A 486 -8.61 8.68 14.83
C MET A 486 -9.32 9.61 15.82
N SER A 487 -8.62 9.94 16.88
CA SER A 487 -9.03 10.97 17.86
C SER A 487 -7.82 11.65 18.50
N PHE A 488 -8.02 12.85 19.06
CA PHE A 488 -7.00 13.47 19.90
C PHE A 488 -7.12 13.00 21.35
N ALA A 489 -5.98 12.94 22.04
CA ALA A 489 -5.95 12.71 23.49
C ALA A 489 -6.55 13.91 24.22
N ASP A 490 -7.37 13.66 25.26
CA ASP A 490 -7.89 14.65 26.18
C ASP A 490 -6.77 15.33 26.98
#